data_3439b4ef9a18fbefa9922267d604f765
#
_entry.id   3439b4ef9a18fbefa9922267d604f765
#
_cell.length_a   1.000
_cell.length_b   1.000
_cell.length_c   1.000
_cell.angle_alpha   90.00
_cell.angle_beta   90.00
_cell.angle_gamma   90.00
#
_symmetry.space_group_name_H-M   'P 1'
#
loop_
_entity.id
_entity.type
_entity.pdbx_description
1 polymer ?
#
loop_
_entity_poly.entity_id
_entity_poly.type
_entity_poly.pdbx_seq_one_letter_code
_entity_poly.pdbx_strand_id
1 'polypeptide(L)'
;MGHVTIGNENSTPIELYYEDQGAGQPVVLVHGYPLNGHSWERQTRELLSAGYRVITYDRRGFGHSSKVGTGYDYDTFAADLHALLKTLDLRDVVLVGFSMGTGELARYIARYGHQRVVKLAFLASLEPFLVARDDNPDGVPQDVFDGIEAAAKGDRYAWYEQFFSNFYNLDENLGNRIGQEAVTASWNVAISSAPVAAHAVVSSWIEDFRADVEAVRASGTPALILHGTADRILPIEVTAHRFRQALPDAQYVEIDGAPHGLLWTHADEVNAALLAFLGDPLPKGVRPGSQESP
;
A
#
# COMPACT_ATOMS: atom_id res chain seq x y z
N MET A 1 1.98 15.43 13.18
CA MET A 1 2.92 14.28 13.19
C MET A 1 3.06 13.77 14.62
N GLY A 2 3.21 12.46 14.77
CA GLY A 2 3.32 11.82 16.08
C GLY A 2 3.83 10.39 15.97
N HIS A 3 3.82 9.69 17.11
CA HIS A 3 4.19 8.28 17.19
C HIS A 3 3.10 7.50 17.92
N VAL A 4 2.88 6.26 17.50
CA VAL A 4 2.00 5.30 18.17
C VAL A 4 2.84 4.13 18.64
N THR A 5 2.81 3.85 19.94
CA THR A 5 3.46 2.66 20.50
C THR A 5 2.63 1.43 20.17
N ILE A 6 3.26 0.42 19.55
CA ILE A 6 2.62 -0.83 19.07
C ILE A 6 3.13 -2.08 19.77
N GLY A 7 4.12 -1.95 20.63
CA GLY A 7 4.72 -3.06 21.36
C GLY A 7 6.08 -2.70 21.92
N ASN A 8 6.89 -3.72 22.24
CA ASN A 8 8.25 -3.55 22.74
C ASN A 8 9.18 -4.59 22.10
N GLU A 9 10.44 -4.18 21.86
CA GLU A 9 11.56 -5.06 21.56
C GLU A 9 12.67 -4.78 22.58
N ASN A 10 13.14 -5.81 23.28
CA ASN A 10 14.17 -5.68 24.33
C ASN A 10 13.89 -4.54 25.35
N SER A 11 12.64 -4.44 25.81
CA SER A 11 12.15 -3.38 26.72
C SER A 11 12.13 -1.96 26.14
N THR A 12 12.42 -1.80 24.83
CA THR A 12 12.30 -0.53 24.13
C THR A 12 10.97 -0.46 23.39
N PRO A 13 10.20 0.63 23.48
CA PRO A 13 8.97 0.78 22.73
C PRO A 13 9.20 0.67 21.22
N ILE A 14 8.31 -0.05 20.54
CA ILE A 14 8.22 -0.05 19.09
C ILE A 14 7.20 1.01 18.71
N GLU A 15 7.62 1.99 17.95
CA GLU A 15 6.80 3.14 17.60
C GLU A 15 6.63 3.26 16.09
N LEU A 16 5.39 3.50 15.65
CA LEU A 16 5.07 3.90 14.29
C LEU A 16 5.00 5.42 14.21
N TYR A 17 5.78 6.01 13.32
CA TYR A 17 5.67 7.42 12.95
C TYR A 17 4.45 7.61 12.04
N TYR A 18 3.69 8.69 12.26
CA TYR A 18 2.59 9.08 11.39
C TYR A 18 2.49 10.60 11.21
N GLU A 19 1.90 11.00 10.09
CA GLU A 19 1.43 12.36 9.85
C GLU A 19 -0.08 12.36 9.75
N ASP A 20 -0.74 13.39 10.29
CA ASP A 20 -2.18 13.54 10.36
C ASP A 20 -2.51 14.99 10.01
N GLN A 21 -3.12 15.18 8.85
CA GLN A 21 -3.31 16.50 8.25
C GLN A 21 -4.75 16.69 7.79
N GLY A 22 -5.22 17.92 7.79
CA GLY A 22 -6.56 18.27 7.34
C GLY A 22 -7.66 17.92 8.33
N ALA A 23 -8.89 17.89 7.83
CA ALA A 23 -10.10 17.58 8.58
C ALA A 23 -11.12 16.87 7.67
N GLY A 24 -12.16 16.28 8.23
CA GLY A 24 -13.17 15.54 7.47
C GLY A 24 -13.01 14.03 7.58
N GLN A 25 -13.49 13.29 6.58
CA GLN A 25 -13.39 11.83 6.56
C GLN A 25 -11.93 11.38 6.50
N PRO A 26 -11.50 10.45 7.39
CA PRO A 26 -10.12 10.00 7.41
C PRO A 26 -9.82 9.06 6.23
N VAL A 27 -8.71 9.36 5.55
CA VAL A 27 -8.07 8.51 4.53
C VAL A 27 -6.70 8.10 5.07
N VAL A 28 -6.47 6.82 5.27
CA VAL A 28 -5.19 6.27 5.72
C VAL A 28 -4.47 5.68 4.52
N LEU A 29 -3.27 6.19 4.25
CA LEU A 29 -2.42 5.84 3.11
C LEU A 29 -1.31 4.89 3.56
N VAL A 30 -1.32 3.67 3.02
CA VAL A 30 -0.41 2.57 3.39
C VAL A 30 0.61 2.36 2.28
N HIS A 31 1.86 2.76 2.53
CA HIS A 31 2.93 2.78 1.53
C HIS A 31 3.41 1.38 1.09
N GLY A 32 4.00 1.32 -0.11
CA GLY A 32 4.68 0.15 -0.65
C GLY A 32 6.17 0.06 -0.26
N TYR A 33 6.82 -1.04 -0.66
CA TYR A 33 8.26 -1.24 -0.53
C TYR A 33 9.01 -0.47 -1.63
N PRO A 34 10.21 0.03 -1.37
CA PRO A 34 10.89 0.20 -0.07
C PRO A 34 10.72 1.63 0.48
N LEU A 35 9.55 2.21 0.27
CA LEU A 35 9.25 3.61 0.53
C LEU A 35 8.73 3.85 1.96
N ASN A 36 8.17 5.03 2.20
CA ASN A 36 7.56 5.47 3.45
C ASN A 36 6.34 6.36 3.17
N GLY A 37 5.77 6.98 4.18
CA GLY A 37 4.60 7.86 4.07
C GLY A 37 4.76 9.01 3.06
N HIS A 38 5.98 9.49 2.82
CA HIS A 38 6.24 10.56 1.84
C HIS A 38 6.00 10.13 0.38
N SER A 39 5.94 8.83 0.07
CA SER A 39 5.59 8.36 -1.27
C SER A 39 4.20 8.81 -1.74
N TRP A 40 3.35 9.23 -0.82
CA TRP A 40 2.00 9.72 -1.04
C TRP A 40 1.91 11.24 -1.25
N GLU A 41 3.02 11.95 -1.42
CA GLU A 41 3.06 13.43 -1.50
C GLU A 41 2.03 14.00 -2.47
N ARG A 42 1.92 13.42 -3.68
CA ARG A 42 1.01 13.92 -4.70
C ARG A 42 -0.46 13.62 -4.40
N GLN A 43 -0.75 12.46 -3.81
CA GLN A 43 -2.10 12.06 -3.40
C GLN A 43 -2.55 12.85 -2.16
N THR A 44 -1.66 13.03 -1.19
CA THR A 44 -1.93 13.80 0.03
C THR A 44 -2.40 15.22 -0.30
N ARG A 45 -1.72 15.91 -1.21
CA ARG A 45 -2.09 17.27 -1.62
C ARG A 45 -3.50 17.33 -2.18
N GLU A 46 -3.85 16.42 -3.09
CA GLU A 46 -5.16 16.40 -3.75
C GLU A 46 -6.29 16.00 -2.77
N LEU A 47 -6.05 15.01 -1.92
CA LEU A 47 -7.01 14.59 -0.90
C LEU A 47 -7.29 15.70 0.13
N LEU A 48 -6.25 16.43 0.57
CA LEU A 48 -6.41 17.60 1.44
C LEU A 48 -7.21 18.72 0.76
N SER A 49 -6.93 18.97 -0.52
CA SER A 49 -7.66 19.97 -1.32
C SER A 49 -9.12 19.59 -1.51
N ALA A 50 -9.43 18.30 -1.56
CA ALA A 50 -10.80 17.77 -1.62
C ALA A 50 -11.51 17.73 -0.25
N GLY A 51 -10.85 18.14 0.85
CA GLY A 51 -11.44 18.24 2.18
C GLY A 51 -11.37 16.96 3.03
N TYR A 52 -10.53 16.00 2.68
CA TYR A 52 -10.28 14.81 3.49
C TYR A 52 -9.28 15.10 4.61
N ARG A 53 -9.35 14.31 5.69
CA ARG A 53 -8.29 14.19 6.68
C ARG A 53 -7.36 13.06 6.22
N VAL A 54 -6.10 13.36 5.98
CA VAL A 54 -5.12 12.41 5.43
C VAL A 54 -4.17 11.97 6.52
N ILE A 55 -4.06 10.67 6.69
CA ILE A 55 -3.11 10.05 7.61
C ILE A 55 -2.16 9.19 6.78
N THR A 56 -0.87 9.51 6.84
CA THR A 56 0.21 8.65 6.36
C THR A 56 0.97 8.08 7.55
N TYR A 57 1.53 6.90 7.42
CA TYR A 57 2.42 6.36 8.45
C TYR A 57 3.57 5.59 7.80
N ASP A 58 4.66 5.48 8.53
CA ASP A 58 5.80 4.67 8.15
C ASP A 58 5.66 3.29 8.79
N ARG A 59 5.69 2.22 7.97
CA ARG A 59 5.68 0.84 8.49
C ARG A 59 6.91 0.59 9.34
N ARG A 60 6.82 -0.31 10.33
CA ARG A 60 8.00 -0.77 11.10
C ARG A 60 9.16 -1.09 10.16
N GLY A 61 10.37 -0.71 10.54
CA GLY A 61 11.58 -0.90 9.75
C GLY A 61 11.82 0.15 8.65
N PHE A 62 10.84 1.02 8.35
CA PHE A 62 10.91 2.03 7.29
C PHE A 62 10.78 3.45 7.86
N GLY A 63 11.24 4.42 7.07
CA GLY A 63 11.11 5.83 7.37
C GLY A 63 11.56 6.19 8.79
N HIS A 64 10.72 6.88 9.53
CA HIS A 64 10.93 7.36 10.89
C HIS A 64 10.41 6.39 11.98
N SER A 65 9.78 5.28 11.59
CA SER A 65 9.34 4.24 12.53
C SER A 65 10.50 3.43 13.09
N SER A 66 10.26 2.71 14.18
CA SER A 66 11.27 1.87 14.86
C SER A 66 11.87 0.83 13.92
N LYS A 67 13.20 0.71 13.96
CA LYS A 67 14.00 -0.24 13.18
C LYS A 67 14.18 -1.53 13.97
N VAL A 68 13.16 -2.37 13.96
CA VAL A 68 13.11 -3.63 14.73
C VAL A 68 13.77 -4.80 13.98
N GLY A 69 14.13 -5.85 14.71
CA GLY A 69 14.74 -7.05 14.16
C GLY A 69 13.76 -8.08 13.62
N THR A 70 12.44 -7.96 13.93
CA THR A 70 11.43 -8.97 13.62
C THR A 70 10.07 -8.36 13.27
N GLY A 71 9.10 -9.20 12.87
CA GLY A 71 7.72 -8.80 12.62
C GLY A 71 7.52 -8.22 11.23
N TYR A 72 8.19 -8.80 10.24
CA TYR A 72 8.06 -8.40 8.83
C TYR A 72 7.14 -9.37 8.08
N ASP A 73 5.93 -9.55 8.61
CA ASP A 73 4.85 -10.38 8.06
C ASP A 73 3.52 -9.62 8.10
N TYR A 74 2.55 -10.04 7.28
CA TYR A 74 1.28 -9.32 7.16
C TYR A 74 0.38 -9.41 8.39
N ASP A 75 0.50 -10.44 9.20
CA ASP A 75 -0.24 -10.51 10.47
C ASP A 75 0.21 -9.39 11.41
N THR A 76 1.52 -9.16 11.46
CA THR A 76 2.13 -8.09 12.24
C THR A 76 1.81 -6.71 11.66
N PHE A 77 1.90 -6.52 10.35
CA PHE A 77 1.57 -5.24 9.71
C PHE A 77 0.10 -4.87 9.90
N ALA A 78 -0.81 -5.83 9.75
CA ALA A 78 -2.24 -5.60 10.01
C ALA A 78 -2.52 -5.28 11.50
N ALA A 79 -1.76 -5.87 12.43
CA ALA A 79 -1.86 -5.54 13.86
C ALA A 79 -1.36 -4.13 14.15
N ASP A 80 -0.29 -3.69 13.49
CA ASP A 80 0.24 -2.33 13.57
C ASP A 80 -0.76 -1.31 13.05
N LEU A 81 -1.34 -1.54 11.86
CA LEU A 81 -2.40 -0.71 11.31
C LEU A 81 -3.61 -0.65 12.26
N HIS A 82 -4.00 -1.78 12.85
CA HIS A 82 -5.09 -1.82 13.82
C HIS A 82 -4.78 -0.97 15.06
N ALA A 83 -3.57 -1.03 15.58
CA ALA A 83 -3.14 -0.23 16.72
C ALA A 83 -3.15 1.27 16.38
N LEU A 84 -2.69 1.65 15.18
CA LEU A 84 -2.76 3.04 14.68
C LEU A 84 -4.21 3.53 14.64
N LEU A 85 -5.11 2.78 13.98
CA LEU A 85 -6.54 3.16 13.86
C LEU A 85 -7.22 3.28 15.23
N LYS A 86 -6.89 2.41 16.17
CA LYS A 86 -7.42 2.46 17.54
C LYS A 86 -6.90 3.64 18.35
N THR A 87 -5.58 3.87 18.31
CA THR A 87 -4.95 4.92 19.11
C THR A 87 -5.40 6.31 18.68
N LEU A 88 -5.61 6.51 17.37
CA LEU A 88 -6.14 7.76 16.81
C LEU A 88 -7.67 7.81 16.82
N ASP A 89 -8.36 6.79 17.34
CA ASP A 89 -9.82 6.56 17.28
C ASP A 89 -10.42 6.87 15.92
N LEU A 90 -9.78 6.39 14.86
CA LEU A 90 -10.26 6.59 13.50
C LEU A 90 -11.46 5.68 13.22
N ARG A 91 -12.52 6.26 12.65
CA ARG A 91 -13.76 5.60 12.25
C ARG A 91 -14.17 6.09 10.87
N ASP A 92 -15.01 5.29 10.19
CA ASP A 92 -15.45 5.57 8.81
C ASP A 92 -14.25 5.83 7.88
N VAL A 93 -13.18 5.05 8.09
CA VAL A 93 -11.89 5.20 7.43
C VAL A 93 -11.96 4.71 5.99
N VAL A 94 -11.35 5.44 5.08
CA VAL A 94 -10.93 4.91 3.79
C VAL A 94 -9.49 4.41 3.93
N LEU A 95 -9.25 3.13 3.65
CA LEU A 95 -7.89 2.59 3.57
C LEU A 95 -7.44 2.55 2.11
N VAL A 96 -6.29 3.14 1.83
CA VAL A 96 -5.67 3.15 0.50
C VAL A 96 -4.29 2.51 0.61
N GLY A 97 -4.11 1.36 -0.02
CA GLY A 97 -2.84 0.64 -0.06
C GLY A 97 -2.17 0.75 -1.43
N PHE A 98 -0.86 0.81 -1.42
CA PHE A 98 -0.05 0.77 -2.62
C PHE A 98 0.92 -0.40 -2.55
N SER A 99 0.96 -1.24 -3.62
CA SER A 99 1.91 -2.34 -3.73
C SER A 99 1.86 -3.25 -2.50
N MET A 100 2.97 -3.48 -1.81
CA MET A 100 3.03 -4.21 -0.53
C MET A 100 1.96 -3.76 0.48
N GLY A 101 1.55 -2.48 0.46
CA GLY A 101 0.52 -1.95 1.35
C GLY A 101 -0.88 -2.54 1.11
N THR A 102 -1.14 -3.11 -0.07
CA THR A 102 -2.45 -3.70 -0.39
C THR A 102 -2.71 -4.98 0.41
N GLY A 103 -1.71 -5.86 0.54
CA GLY A 103 -1.82 -7.06 1.37
C GLY A 103 -2.11 -6.75 2.84
N GLU A 104 -1.61 -5.61 3.34
CA GLU A 104 -1.92 -5.14 4.69
C GLU A 104 -3.41 -4.78 4.85
N LEU A 105 -4.02 -4.17 3.82
CA LEU A 105 -5.45 -3.89 3.81
C LEU A 105 -6.28 -5.18 3.83
N ALA A 106 -5.96 -6.12 2.94
CA ALA A 106 -6.68 -7.39 2.83
C ALA A 106 -6.58 -8.17 4.16
N ARG A 107 -5.37 -8.32 4.71
CA ARG A 107 -5.11 -8.98 5.99
C ARG A 107 -5.81 -8.26 7.17
N TYR A 108 -5.86 -6.92 7.14
CA TYR A 108 -6.58 -6.14 8.15
C TYR A 108 -8.08 -6.51 8.17
N ILE A 109 -8.74 -6.56 7.02
CA ILE A 109 -10.16 -6.91 6.93
C ILE A 109 -10.39 -8.35 7.41
N ALA A 110 -9.54 -9.29 7.02
CA ALA A 110 -9.67 -10.69 7.43
C ALA A 110 -9.50 -10.87 8.95
N ARG A 111 -8.60 -10.13 9.58
CA ARG A 111 -8.27 -10.27 11.00
C ARG A 111 -9.13 -9.42 11.93
N TYR A 112 -9.45 -8.19 11.53
CA TYR A 112 -10.07 -7.19 12.40
C TYR A 112 -11.46 -6.73 11.93
N GLY A 113 -11.91 -7.22 10.75
CA GLY A 113 -13.20 -6.85 10.17
C GLY A 113 -13.23 -5.41 9.63
N HIS A 114 -14.40 -5.03 9.14
CA HIS A 114 -14.60 -3.75 8.43
C HIS A 114 -15.25 -2.64 9.27
N GLN A 115 -15.51 -2.86 10.57
CA GLN A 115 -16.33 -1.95 11.39
C GLN A 115 -15.78 -0.51 11.49
N ARG A 116 -14.51 -0.31 11.21
CA ARG A 116 -13.87 1.01 11.14
C ARG A 116 -13.67 1.51 9.71
N VAL A 117 -13.89 0.65 8.70
CA VAL A 117 -13.51 0.89 7.31
C VAL A 117 -14.75 0.97 6.44
N VAL A 118 -14.86 2.01 5.65
CA VAL A 118 -16.00 2.25 4.76
C VAL A 118 -15.68 2.08 3.29
N LYS A 119 -14.39 2.19 2.90
CA LYS A 119 -13.91 1.96 1.53
C LYS A 119 -12.49 1.43 1.55
N LEU A 120 -12.14 0.65 0.52
CA LEU A 120 -10.80 0.10 0.30
C LEU A 120 -10.32 0.47 -1.10
N ALA A 121 -9.08 0.94 -1.24
CA ALA A 121 -8.47 1.16 -2.55
C ALA A 121 -7.12 0.42 -2.63
N PHE A 122 -7.00 -0.47 -3.60
CA PHE A 122 -5.84 -1.31 -3.87
C PHE A 122 -5.14 -0.81 -5.14
N LEU A 123 -3.99 -0.17 -4.98
CA LEU A 123 -3.23 0.45 -6.06
C LEU A 123 -1.96 -0.37 -6.34
N ALA A 124 -1.78 -0.80 -7.59
CA ALA A 124 -0.68 -1.67 -8.01
C ALA A 124 -0.53 -2.89 -7.06
N SER A 125 -1.62 -3.63 -6.90
CA SER A 125 -1.83 -4.65 -5.88
C SER A 125 -1.06 -5.95 -6.16
N LEU A 126 -0.77 -6.71 -5.10
CA LEU A 126 -0.11 -8.02 -5.18
C LEU A 126 -1.08 -9.21 -5.01
N GLU A 127 -2.34 -8.93 -4.74
CA GLU A 127 -3.38 -9.96 -4.64
C GLU A 127 -3.73 -10.59 -6.01
N PRO A 128 -4.28 -11.81 -6.02
CA PRO A 128 -4.62 -12.64 -4.85
C PRO A 128 -3.49 -13.56 -4.38
N PHE A 129 -2.50 -13.88 -5.21
CA PHE A 129 -1.38 -14.75 -4.89
C PHE A 129 -0.31 -14.70 -5.99
N LEU A 130 0.92 -14.32 -5.62
CA LEU A 130 1.98 -14.07 -6.59
C LEU A 130 2.73 -15.32 -7.03
N VAL A 131 3.04 -16.23 -6.10
CA VAL A 131 4.00 -17.29 -6.38
C VAL A 131 3.40 -18.43 -7.20
N ALA A 132 4.16 -18.91 -8.19
CA ALA A 132 3.80 -20.08 -9.00
C ALA A 132 3.81 -21.36 -8.15
N ARG A 133 2.70 -22.11 -8.17
CA ARG A 133 2.50 -23.41 -7.51
C ARG A 133 1.51 -24.24 -8.33
N ASP A 134 1.30 -25.51 -7.96
CA ASP A 134 0.38 -26.40 -8.66
C ASP A 134 -1.05 -25.82 -8.77
N ASP A 135 -1.49 -25.08 -7.73
CA ASP A 135 -2.79 -24.40 -7.68
C ASP A 135 -2.73 -22.94 -8.15
N ASN A 136 -1.56 -22.47 -8.61
CA ASN A 136 -1.30 -21.14 -9.14
C ASN A 136 -0.23 -21.17 -10.26
N PRO A 137 -0.46 -21.93 -11.35
CA PRO A 137 0.59 -22.19 -12.36
C PRO A 137 1.05 -20.93 -13.12
N ASP A 138 0.20 -19.90 -13.22
CA ASP A 138 0.49 -18.64 -13.91
C ASP A 138 1.16 -17.61 -13.01
N GLY A 139 1.54 -17.99 -11.79
CA GLY A 139 2.25 -17.11 -10.86
C GLY A 139 3.71 -16.88 -11.25
N VAL A 140 4.37 -16.01 -10.49
CA VAL A 140 5.81 -15.71 -10.63
C VAL A 140 6.62 -16.85 -10.00
N PRO A 141 7.65 -17.39 -10.68
CA PRO A 141 8.50 -18.45 -10.13
C PRO A 141 9.15 -18.04 -8.78
N GLN A 142 9.27 -19.01 -7.86
CA GLN A 142 9.85 -18.79 -6.53
C GLN A 142 11.27 -18.23 -6.57
N ASP A 143 12.09 -18.68 -7.52
CA ASP A 143 13.48 -18.26 -7.70
C ASP A 143 13.64 -16.76 -8.00
N VAL A 144 12.61 -16.11 -8.56
CA VAL A 144 12.59 -14.65 -8.72
C VAL A 144 12.60 -13.97 -7.35
N PHE A 145 11.77 -14.43 -6.42
CA PHE A 145 11.73 -13.88 -5.05
C PHE A 145 13.00 -14.20 -4.27
N ASP A 146 13.53 -15.40 -4.42
CA ASP A 146 14.80 -15.80 -3.80
C ASP A 146 15.95 -14.92 -4.31
N GLY A 147 15.96 -14.59 -5.60
CA GLY A 147 16.90 -13.67 -6.23
C GLY A 147 16.78 -12.23 -5.67
N ILE A 148 15.56 -11.73 -5.51
CA ILE A 148 15.28 -10.41 -4.90
C ILE A 148 15.79 -10.38 -3.46
N GLU A 149 15.48 -11.39 -2.65
CA GLU A 149 15.93 -11.46 -1.28
C GLU A 149 17.47 -11.51 -1.19
N ALA A 150 18.11 -12.29 -2.04
CA ALA A 150 19.57 -12.39 -2.11
C ALA A 150 20.23 -11.04 -2.50
N ALA A 151 19.65 -10.33 -3.48
CA ALA A 151 20.14 -9.02 -3.90
C ALA A 151 19.99 -7.98 -2.77
N ALA A 152 18.85 -7.97 -2.07
CA ALA A 152 18.59 -7.08 -0.95
C ALA A 152 19.46 -7.39 0.28
N LYS A 153 19.89 -8.66 0.48
CA LYS A 153 20.85 -9.08 1.50
C LYS A 153 22.30 -8.72 1.12
N GLY A 154 22.61 -8.68 -0.16
CA GLY A 154 23.92 -8.33 -0.70
C GLY A 154 24.19 -6.82 -0.68
N ASP A 155 24.40 -6.25 -1.84
CA ASP A 155 24.49 -4.79 -2.01
C ASP A 155 23.08 -4.19 -2.20
N ARG A 156 22.41 -3.90 -1.10
CA ARG A 156 21.06 -3.30 -1.13
C ARG A 156 21.02 -1.92 -1.78
N TYR A 157 22.13 -1.21 -1.83
CA TYR A 157 22.19 0.12 -2.46
C TYR A 157 22.15 -0.01 -3.98
N ALA A 158 22.92 -0.92 -4.54
CA ALA A 158 22.87 -1.26 -5.97
C ALA A 158 21.52 -1.91 -6.33
N TRP A 159 20.98 -2.76 -5.45
CA TRP A 159 19.65 -3.35 -5.63
C TRP A 159 18.57 -2.27 -5.76
N TYR A 160 18.53 -1.27 -4.90
CA TYR A 160 17.54 -0.20 -4.99
C TYR A 160 17.66 0.64 -6.26
N GLU A 161 18.87 0.86 -6.77
CA GLU A 161 19.07 1.54 -8.05
C GLU A 161 18.40 0.75 -9.20
N GLN A 162 18.68 -0.55 -9.27
CA GLN A 162 18.07 -1.43 -10.27
C GLN A 162 16.54 -1.54 -10.08
N PHE A 163 16.08 -1.65 -8.83
CA PHE A 163 14.66 -1.73 -8.51
C PHE A 163 13.92 -0.49 -9.00
N PHE A 164 14.42 0.72 -8.71
CA PHE A 164 13.77 1.95 -9.15
C PHE A 164 13.82 2.17 -10.66
N SER A 165 14.80 1.61 -11.36
CA SER A 165 14.81 1.59 -12.83
C SER A 165 13.56 0.92 -13.39
N ASN A 166 13.19 -0.26 -12.86
CA ASN A 166 11.98 -0.99 -13.25
C ASN A 166 10.72 -0.43 -12.60
N PHE A 167 10.81 0.08 -11.37
CA PHE A 167 9.69 0.64 -10.62
C PHE A 167 9.05 1.84 -11.35
N TYR A 168 9.88 2.68 -11.97
CA TYR A 168 9.45 3.86 -12.72
C TYR A 168 9.49 3.69 -14.24
N ASN A 169 9.97 2.54 -14.77
CA ASN A 169 10.28 2.36 -16.18
C ASN A 169 11.13 3.54 -16.70
N LEU A 170 12.32 3.75 -16.09
CA LEU A 170 13.12 4.95 -16.31
C LEU A 170 13.56 5.12 -17.76
N ASP A 171 13.72 4.04 -18.52
CA ASP A 171 13.98 4.05 -19.97
C ASP A 171 12.88 4.78 -20.77
N GLU A 172 11.65 4.83 -20.25
CA GLU A 172 10.51 5.46 -20.90
C GLU A 172 10.10 6.80 -20.25
N ASN A 173 10.23 6.88 -18.91
CA ASN A 173 9.63 7.95 -18.13
C ASN A 173 10.62 9.01 -17.63
N LEU A 174 11.94 8.73 -17.61
CA LEU A 174 12.93 9.70 -17.12
C LEU A 174 13.00 10.95 -18.02
N GLY A 175 12.92 12.12 -17.41
CA GLY A 175 12.89 13.40 -18.12
C GLY A 175 11.56 13.75 -18.78
N ASN A 176 10.58 12.85 -18.70
CA ASN A 176 9.21 13.06 -19.22
C ASN A 176 8.19 13.09 -18.09
N ARG A 177 7.92 11.96 -17.43
CA ARG A 177 6.95 11.85 -16.34
C ARG A 177 7.60 11.89 -14.94
N ILE A 178 8.91 11.68 -14.84
CA ILE A 178 9.67 11.76 -13.59
C ILE A 178 11.05 12.38 -13.83
N GLY A 179 11.49 13.26 -12.92
CA GLY A 179 12.84 13.83 -12.92
C GLY A 179 13.82 12.96 -12.12
N GLN A 180 15.12 13.09 -12.40
CA GLN A 180 16.17 12.39 -11.68
C GLN A 180 16.14 12.68 -10.17
N GLU A 181 15.73 13.88 -9.79
CA GLU A 181 15.64 14.31 -8.39
C GLU A 181 14.63 13.49 -7.61
N ALA A 182 13.47 13.18 -8.21
CA ALA A 182 12.43 12.35 -7.59
C ALA A 182 12.89 10.88 -7.47
N VAL A 183 13.61 10.36 -8.46
CA VAL A 183 14.25 9.03 -8.38
C VAL A 183 15.28 8.99 -7.26
N THR A 184 16.13 10.02 -7.17
CA THR A 184 17.12 10.16 -6.10
C THR A 184 16.47 10.28 -4.72
N ALA A 185 15.36 11.02 -4.60
CA ALA A 185 14.60 11.11 -3.36
C ALA A 185 14.04 9.75 -2.93
N SER A 186 13.47 8.98 -3.86
CA SER A 186 12.97 7.62 -3.60
C SER A 186 14.10 6.68 -3.15
N TRP A 187 15.26 6.75 -3.79
CA TRP A 187 16.45 5.98 -3.39
C TRP A 187 16.91 6.35 -1.97
N ASN A 188 16.97 7.64 -1.64
CA ASN A 188 17.34 8.13 -0.31
C ASN A 188 16.37 7.63 0.77
N VAL A 189 15.07 7.57 0.47
CA VAL A 189 14.06 6.99 1.37
C VAL A 189 14.33 5.49 1.57
N ALA A 190 14.55 4.76 0.49
CA ALA A 190 14.78 3.32 0.52
C ALA A 190 16.00 2.92 1.36
N ILE A 191 17.14 3.61 1.18
CA ILE A 191 18.38 3.31 1.92
C ILE A 191 18.26 3.62 3.41
N SER A 192 17.31 4.45 3.82
CA SER A 192 17.02 4.74 5.23
C SER A 192 16.30 3.61 5.96
N SER A 193 15.78 2.61 5.24
CA SER A 193 15.12 1.44 5.85
C SER A 193 16.08 0.60 6.69
N ALA A 194 15.54 -0.16 7.66
CA ALA A 194 16.35 -1.11 8.43
C ALA A 194 16.95 -2.16 7.49
N PRO A 195 18.24 -2.52 7.65
CA PRO A 195 18.87 -3.57 6.81
C PRO A 195 18.10 -4.89 6.83
N VAL A 196 17.53 -5.27 7.99
CA VAL A 196 16.69 -6.47 8.11
C VAL A 196 15.40 -6.31 7.32
N ALA A 197 14.72 -5.17 7.43
CA ALA A 197 13.48 -4.91 6.71
C ALA A 197 13.66 -5.02 5.19
N ALA A 198 14.80 -4.56 4.67
CA ALA A 198 15.09 -4.54 3.23
C ALA A 198 14.92 -5.90 2.54
N HIS A 199 15.22 -6.99 3.24
CA HIS A 199 15.10 -8.35 2.69
C HIS A 199 14.00 -9.18 3.34
N ALA A 200 13.73 -9.00 4.66
CA ALA A 200 12.78 -9.85 5.37
C ALA A 200 11.33 -9.70 4.87
N VAL A 201 10.97 -8.52 4.35
CA VAL A 201 9.63 -8.30 3.77
C VAL A 201 9.39 -9.08 2.48
N VAL A 202 10.43 -9.51 1.77
CA VAL A 202 10.29 -10.21 0.48
C VAL A 202 9.52 -11.52 0.67
N SER A 203 9.77 -12.23 1.77
CA SER A 203 9.04 -13.45 2.10
C SER A 203 7.55 -13.22 2.37
N SER A 204 7.15 -12.01 2.77
CA SER A 204 5.73 -11.69 2.97
C SER A 204 4.98 -11.49 1.65
N TRP A 205 5.64 -11.06 0.56
CA TRP A 205 4.95 -10.85 -0.73
C TRP A 205 4.42 -12.13 -1.35
N ILE A 206 5.00 -13.28 -0.97
CA ILE A 206 4.60 -14.61 -1.45
C ILE A 206 3.56 -15.28 -0.54
N GLU A 207 3.01 -14.57 0.44
CA GLU A 207 1.86 -15.05 1.21
C GLU A 207 0.62 -15.23 0.30
N ASP A 208 -0.21 -16.17 0.65
CA ASP A 208 -1.46 -16.44 -0.05
C ASP A 208 -2.59 -15.56 0.50
N PHE A 209 -3.03 -14.58 -0.28
CA PHE A 209 -4.11 -13.66 0.11
C PHE A 209 -5.51 -14.10 -0.35
N ARG A 210 -5.66 -15.28 -0.95
CA ARG A 210 -6.98 -15.73 -1.45
C ARG A 210 -8.06 -15.75 -0.36
N ALA A 211 -7.70 -16.18 0.84
CA ALA A 211 -8.61 -16.14 2.01
C ALA A 211 -8.90 -14.71 2.50
N ASP A 212 -7.89 -13.83 2.44
CA ASP A 212 -8.05 -12.42 2.82
C ASP A 212 -8.94 -11.69 1.81
N VAL A 213 -8.78 -11.95 0.51
CA VAL A 213 -9.64 -11.42 -0.57
C VAL A 213 -11.09 -11.90 -0.40
N GLU A 214 -11.29 -13.16 -0.03
CA GLU A 214 -12.63 -13.67 0.28
C GLU A 214 -13.26 -12.95 1.49
N ALA A 215 -12.47 -12.64 2.52
CA ALA A 215 -12.94 -11.84 3.66
C ALA A 215 -13.30 -10.40 3.25
N VAL A 216 -12.51 -9.78 2.36
CA VAL A 216 -12.84 -8.47 1.77
C VAL A 216 -14.16 -8.55 1.01
N ARG A 217 -14.34 -9.55 0.15
CA ARG A 217 -15.57 -9.78 -0.60
C ARG A 217 -16.77 -9.98 0.32
N ALA A 218 -16.63 -10.83 1.33
CA ALA A 218 -17.70 -11.12 2.29
C ALA A 218 -18.07 -9.91 3.17
N SER A 219 -17.15 -8.97 3.36
CA SER A 219 -17.41 -7.74 4.13
C SER A 219 -18.38 -6.79 3.43
N GLY A 220 -18.54 -6.90 2.11
CA GLY A 220 -19.33 -5.98 1.30
C GLY A 220 -18.78 -4.55 1.25
N THR A 221 -17.55 -4.32 1.76
CA THR A 221 -16.92 -2.99 1.74
C THR A 221 -16.62 -2.58 0.30
N PRO A 222 -17.10 -1.41 -0.18
CA PRO A 222 -16.78 -0.91 -1.50
C PRO A 222 -15.27 -0.86 -1.74
N ALA A 223 -14.83 -1.40 -2.87
CA ALA A 223 -13.42 -1.50 -3.21
C ALA A 223 -13.09 -0.92 -4.59
N LEU A 224 -11.88 -0.36 -4.72
CA LEU A 224 -11.25 0.04 -5.97
C LEU A 224 -10.00 -0.81 -6.18
N ILE A 225 -9.84 -1.37 -7.36
CA ILE A 225 -8.59 -1.96 -7.85
C ILE A 225 -8.09 -1.06 -8.97
N LEU A 226 -6.89 -0.51 -8.83
CA LEU A 226 -6.27 0.37 -9.80
C LEU A 226 -4.85 -0.11 -10.09
N HIS A 227 -4.50 -0.28 -11.38
CA HIS A 227 -3.20 -0.83 -11.77
C HIS A 227 -2.68 -0.20 -13.06
N GLY A 228 -1.36 -0.14 -13.20
CA GLY A 228 -0.70 0.33 -14.41
C GLY A 228 -0.48 -0.81 -15.41
N THR A 229 -0.78 -0.57 -16.70
CA THR A 229 -0.63 -1.61 -17.73
C THR A 229 0.83 -1.94 -18.09
N ALA A 230 1.78 -1.07 -17.70
CA ALA A 230 3.21 -1.27 -17.93
C ALA A 230 3.98 -1.55 -16.61
N ASP A 231 3.31 -2.10 -15.60
CA ASP A 231 3.93 -2.45 -14.32
C ASP A 231 4.90 -3.62 -14.49
N ARG A 232 6.21 -3.34 -14.35
CA ARG A 232 7.30 -4.34 -14.46
C ARG A 232 7.66 -4.98 -13.12
N ILE A 233 7.10 -4.50 -12.01
CA ILE A 233 7.31 -5.08 -10.67
C ILE A 233 6.24 -6.10 -10.34
N LEU A 234 4.99 -5.73 -10.58
CA LEU A 234 3.81 -6.56 -10.37
C LEU A 234 3.00 -6.61 -11.68
N PRO A 235 3.36 -7.48 -12.64
CA PRO A 235 2.67 -7.54 -13.93
C PRO A 235 1.17 -7.71 -13.76
N ILE A 236 0.40 -6.91 -14.50
CA ILE A 236 -1.05 -6.78 -14.32
C ILE A 236 -1.78 -8.12 -14.54
N GLU A 237 -1.24 -8.99 -15.40
CA GLU A 237 -1.83 -10.29 -15.77
C GLU A 237 -1.84 -11.28 -14.60
N VAL A 238 -0.78 -11.24 -13.77
CA VAL A 238 -0.64 -12.15 -12.62
C VAL A 238 -1.20 -11.56 -11.33
N THR A 239 -1.60 -10.29 -11.34
CA THR A 239 -2.10 -9.54 -10.18
C THR A 239 -3.51 -9.00 -10.42
N ALA A 240 -3.66 -7.75 -10.87
CA ALA A 240 -4.93 -7.04 -10.91
C ALA A 240 -6.00 -7.70 -11.79
N HIS A 241 -5.63 -8.34 -12.91
CA HIS A 241 -6.59 -9.11 -13.73
C HIS A 241 -7.19 -10.28 -12.94
N ARG A 242 -6.39 -10.95 -12.12
CA ARG A 242 -6.82 -12.08 -11.29
C ARG A 242 -7.54 -11.59 -10.04
N PHE A 243 -7.08 -10.48 -9.46
CA PHE A 243 -7.73 -9.87 -8.30
C PHE A 243 -9.15 -9.41 -8.66
N ARG A 244 -9.33 -8.75 -9.81
CA ARG A 244 -10.66 -8.39 -10.33
C ARG A 244 -11.59 -9.59 -10.46
N GLN A 245 -11.09 -10.75 -10.88
CA GLN A 245 -11.90 -11.97 -10.97
C GLN A 245 -12.33 -12.48 -9.60
N ALA A 246 -11.45 -12.35 -8.59
CA ALA A 246 -11.73 -12.76 -7.21
C ALA A 246 -12.62 -11.76 -6.45
N LEU A 247 -12.61 -10.47 -6.87
CA LEU A 247 -13.40 -9.37 -6.27
C LEU A 247 -14.20 -8.63 -7.36
N PRO A 248 -15.22 -9.29 -7.98
CA PRO A 248 -15.88 -8.79 -9.19
C PRO A 248 -16.71 -7.52 -8.96
N ASP A 249 -17.12 -7.23 -7.73
CA ASP A 249 -17.90 -6.03 -7.37
C ASP A 249 -17.02 -4.79 -7.16
N ALA A 250 -15.69 -4.93 -7.18
CA ALA A 250 -14.78 -3.80 -7.08
C ALA A 250 -14.85 -2.93 -8.35
N GLN A 251 -14.74 -1.61 -8.17
CA GLN A 251 -14.41 -0.73 -9.28
C GLN A 251 -13.03 -1.09 -9.80
N TYR A 252 -12.87 -1.16 -11.11
CA TYR A 252 -11.62 -1.56 -11.74
C TYR A 252 -11.13 -0.51 -12.72
N VAL A 253 -9.89 -0.06 -12.53
CA VAL A 253 -9.27 0.99 -13.35
C VAL A 253 -7.89 0.55 -13.78
N GLU A 254 -7.64 0.53 -15.08
CA GLU A 254 -6.31 0.40 -15.67
C GLU A 254 -5.81 1.79 -16.08
N ILE A 255 -4.55 2.10 -15.78
CA ILE A 255 -3.90 3.31 -16.28
C ILE A 255 -2.90 2.89 -17.36
N ASP A 256 -3.21 3.26 -18.60
CA ASP A 256 -2.43 2.88 -19.77
C ASP A 256 -1.00 3.43 -19.71
N GLY A 257 -0.01 2.56 -19.99
CA GLY A 257 1.40 2.88 -19.94
C GLY A 257 1.98 3.18 -18.56
N ALA A 258 1.18 3.12 -17.48
CA ALA A 258 1.67 3.42 -16.16
C ALA A 258 2.56 2.29 -15.61
N PRO A 259 3.76 2.63 -15.08
CA PRO A 259 4.65 1.69 -14.40
C PRO A 259 4.17 1.42 -12.96
N HIS A 260 4.91 0.62 -12.21
CA HIS A 260 4.64 0.40 -10.79
C HIS A 260 4.59 1.70 -9.98
N GLY A 261 5.53 2.61 -10.24
CA GLY A 261 5.62 3.93 -9.59
C GLY A 261 4.58 4.97 -10.04
N LEU A 262 3.38 4.51 -10.37
CA LEU A 262 2.26 5.30 -10.91
C LEU A 262 1.81 6.44 -9.98
N LEU A 263 2.02 6.33 -8.67
CA LEU A 263 1.70 7.40 -7.71
C LEU A 263 2.44 8.71 -8.02
N TRP A 264 3.58 8.60 -8.69
CA TRP A 264 4.39 9.74 -9.12
C TRP A 264 4.25 10.01 -10.62
N THR A 265 4.47 9.00 -11.46
CA THR A 265 4.53 9.17 -12.92
C THR A 265 3.17 9.46 -13.55
N HIS A 266 2.09 8.92 -12.99
CA HIS A 266 0.71 9.07 -13.47
C HIS A 266 -0.20 9.60 -12.34
N ALA A 267 0.35 10.55 -11.56
CA ALA A 267 -0.33 11.05 -10.36
C ALA A 267 -1.70 11.67 -10.67
N ASP A 268 -1.85 12.37 -11.77
CA ASP A 268 -3.10 13.04 -12.13
C ASP A 268 -4.19 12.00 -12.42
N GLU A 269 -3.85 10.96 -13.18
CA GLU A 269 -4.74 9.86 -13.52
C GLU A 269 -5.14 9.05 -12.25
N VAL A 270 -4.16 8.75 -11.39
CA VAL A 270 -4.39 8.08 -10.09
C VAL A 270 -5.30 8.92 -9.20
N ASN A 271 -5.01 10.21 -9.07
CA ASN A 271 -5.78 11.12 -8.21
C ASN A 271 -7.23 11.27 -8.72
N ALA A 272 -7.42 11.38 -10.04
CA ALA A 272 -8.75 11.46 -10.65
C ALA A 272 -9.57 10.19 -10.35
N ALA A 273 -8.98 9.01 -10.54
CA ALA A 273 -9.66 7.74 -10.27
C ALA A 273 -9.95 7.56 -8.76
N LEU A 274 -8.99 7.89 -7.90
CA LEU A 274 -9.14 7.80 -6.46
C LEU A 274 -10.25 8.75 -5.96
N LEU A 275 -10.22 10.02 -6.35
CA LEU A 275 -11.24 11.00 -5.95
C LEU A 275 -12.63 10.64 -6.48
N ALA A 276 -12.73 10.13 -7.70
CA ALA A 276 -14.00 9.63 -8.25
C ALA A 276 -14.57 8.47 -7.44
N PHE A 277 -13.73 7.54 -7.00
CA PHE A 277 -14.11 6.44 -6.12
C PHE A 277 -14.52 6.91 -4.72
N LEU A 278 -13.79 7.86 -4.17
CA LEU A 278 -14.06 8.38 -2.82
C LEU A 278 -15.36 9.18 -2.77
N GLY A 279 -15.67 9.95 -3.81
CA GLY A 279 -16.80 10.89 -3.84
C GLY A 279 -16.58 12.08 -2.91
N ASP A 280 -17.67 12.75 -2.51
CA ASP A 280 -17.57 13.82 -1.54
C ASP A 280 -17.28 13.28 -0.14
N PRO A 281 -16.40 13.93 0.66
CA PRO A 281 -16.12 13.52 2.02
C PRO A 281 -17.39 13.53 2.88
N LEU A 282 -17.60 12.46 3.65
CA LEU A 282 -18.74 12.41 4.58
C LEU A 282 -18.62 13.56 5.61
N PRO A 283 -19.70 14.32 5.86
CA PRO A 283 -19.73 15.30 6.94
C PRO A 283 -19.42 14.64 8.30
N LYS A 284 -18.75 15.36 9.19
CA LYS A 284 -18.46 14.84 10.55
C LYS A 284 -19.73 14.35 11.21
N GLY A 285 -19.75 13.08 11.65
CA GLY A 285 -20.82 12.46 12.40
C GLY A 285 -21.94 11.81 11.55
N VAL A 286 -21.86 11.85 10.23
CA VAL A 286 -22.77 11.13 9.33
C VAL A 286 -22.19 9.74 9.03
N ARG A 287 -22.96 8.68 9.32
CA ARG A 287 -22.59 7.30 8.96
C ARG A 287 -23.11 6.96 7.56
N PRO A 288 -22.36 6.23 6.72
CA PRO A 288 -22.89 5.66 5.49
C PRO A 288 -24.11 4.78 5.84
N GLY A 289 -25.22 5.02 5.18
CA GLY A 289 -26.45 4.20 5.37
C GLY A 289 -27.52 4.76 6.32
N SER A 290 -27.34 5.92 6.94
CA SER A 290 -28.42 6.60 7.70
C SER A 290 -29.30 7.49 6.80
N GLN A 291 -29.64 7.03 5.60
CA GLN A 291 -30.77 7.63 4.90
C GLN A 291 -32.04 7.08 5.55
N GLU A 292 -32.70 7.90 6.33
CA GLU A 292 -34.05 7.64 6.78
C GLU A 292 -34.91 7.37 5.54
N SER A 293 -35.53 6.19 5.50
CA SER A 293 -36.58 5.91 4.53
C SER A 293 -37.74 6.85 4.81
N PRO A 294 -38.38 7.42 3.78
CA PRO A 294 -39.49 8.36 3.91
C PRO A 294 -40.73 7.71 4.55
#